data_2a936fbd326fa4409ab6b042303f1c8d
#
_entry.id   2a936fbd326fa4409ab6b042303f1c8d
#
_cell.length_a   1.000
_cell.length_b   1.000
_cell.length_c   1.000
_cell.angle_alpha   90.00
_cell.angle_beta   90.00
_cell.angle_gamma   90.00
#
_symmetry.space_group_name_H-M   'P 1'
#
loop_
_entity.id
_entity.type
_entity.pdbx_description
1 polymer ?
#
loop_
_entity_poly.entity_id
_entity_poly.type
_entity_poly.pdbx_seq_one_letter_code
_entity_poly.pdbx_strand_id
1 'polypeptide(L)'
;IVDKVIQAADQAYQAKVELVGAEQFTPFMRMVLLQSIDNHWREHLAALDHLRQGIHLRGYAQKQPKQEYKREAFELFSMLLDLVKNEVTRTLMTVQIQTREEADQAAQQLEERAENISNVTYTAPTETGEVETTVDANTVAAAVPPVGRNDPCPCGSGKKYKHCHGKLS
;
A
#
# COMPACT_ATOMS: atom_id res chain seq x y z
N ILE A 1 24.74 -17.57 -19.65
CA ILE A 1 23.77 -17.51 -18.53
C ILE A 1 23.09 -16.15 -18.50
N VAL A 2 23.85 -15.04 -18.51
CA VAL A 2 23.33 -13.66 -18.48
C VAL A 2 22.34 -13.42 -19.64
N ASP A 3 22.71 -13.79 -20.87
CA ASP A 3 21.87 -13.59 -22.04
C ASP A 3 20.51 -14.30 -21.95
N LYS A 4 20.50 -15.50 -21.34
CA LYS A 4 19.23 -16.24 -21.11
C LYS A 4 18.34 -15.53 -20.09
N VAL A 5 18.92 -14.92 -19.06
CA VAL A 5 18.17 -14.15 -18.05
C VAL A 5 17.57 -12.89 -18.68
N ILE A 6 18.37 -12.15 -19.46
CA ILE A 6 17.90 -10.97 -20.19
C ILE A 6 16.76 -11.33 -21.13
N GLN A 7 16.93 -12.39 -21.93
CA GLN A 7 15.92 -12.85 -22.86
C GLN A 7 14.62 -13.27 -22.15
N ALA A 8 14.72 -13.95 -21.00
CA ALA A 8 13.55 -14.31 -20.20
C ALA A 8 12.84 -13.07 -19.62
N ALA A 9 13.61 -12.07 -19.17
CA ALA A 9 13.06 -10.81 -18.68
C ALA A 9 12.35 -10.03 -19.80
N ASP A 10 12.95 -9.94 -20.98
CA ASP A 10 12.35 -9.30 -22.15
C ASP A 10 11.05 -9.99 -22.58
N GLN A 11 11.03 -11.32 -22.60
CA GLN A 11 9.81 -12.07 -22.89
C GLN A 11 8.71 -11.83 -21.86
N ALA A 12 9.04 -11.83 -20.57
CA ALA A 12 8.09 -11.54 -19.50
C ALA A 12 7.53 -10.11 -19.59
N TYR A 13 8.37 -9.15 -19.95
CA TYR A 13 7.96 -7.77 -20.17
C TYR A 13 7.04 -7.65 -21.39
N GLN A 14 7.40 -8.25 -22.51
CA GLN A 14 6.58 -8.24 -23.73
C GLN A 14 5.20 -8.85 -23.48
N ALA A 15 5.12 -9.98 -22.79
CA ALA A 15 3.86 -10.60 -22.43
C ALA A 15 2.95 -9.67 -21.61
N LYS A 16 3.52 -8.87 -20.68
CA LYS A 16 2.76 -7.87 -19.92
C LYS A 16 2.24 -6.74 -20.82
N VAL A 17 3.06 -6.26 -21.75
CA VAL A 17 2.66 -5.21 -22.71
C VAL A 17 1.55 -5.69 -23.62
N GLU A 18 1.62 -6.94 -24.09
CA GLU A 18 0.59 -7.55 -24.94
C GLU A 18 -0.74 -7.74 -24.19
N LEU A 19 -0.67 -8.13 -22.91
CA LEU A 19 -1.86 -8.35 -22.09
C LEU A 19 -2.68 -7.06 -21.88
N VAL A 20 -2.01 -5.94 -21.65
CA VAL A 20 -2.66 -4.65 -21.33
C VAL A 20 -2.90 -3.79 -22.57
N GLY A 21 -2.07 -3.97 -23.57
CA GLY A 21 -1.97 -3.08 -24.72
C GLY A 21 -0.97 -1.93 -24.48
N ALA A 22 -0.15 -1.68 -25.51
CA ALA A 22 0.93 -0.69 -25.42
C ALA A 22 0.45 0.73 -25.08
N GLU A 23 -0.74 1.12 -25.54
CA GLU A 23 -1.33 2.45 -25.29
C GLU A 23 -1.65 2.67 -23.81
N GLN A 24 -2.12 1.65 -23.10
CA GLN A 24 -2.45 1.72 -21.68
C GLN A 24 -1.23 1.48 -20.78
N PHE A 25 -0.30 0.66 -21.23
CA PHE A 25 0.91 0.35 -20.47
C PHE A 25 1.91 1.52 -20.43
N THR A 26 1.98 2.31 -21.50
CA THR A 26 2.89 3.46 -21.60
C THR A 26 2.65 4.54 -20.53
N PRO A 27 1.40 4.99 -20.23
CA PRO A 27 1.13 5.92 -19.13
C PRO A 27 1.51 5.35 -17.77
N PHE A 28 1.28 4.05 -17.56
CA PHE A 28 1.68 3.38 -16.33
C PHE A 28 3.20 3.38 -16.13
N MET A 29 3.96 3.00 -17.15
CA MET A 29 5.44 3.06 -17.09
C MET A 29 5.94 4.46 -16.79
N ARG A 30 5.35 5.48 -17.44
CA ARG A 30 5.70 6.89 -17.20
C ARG A 30 5.44 7.30 -15.77
N MET A 31 4.30 6.90 -15.20
CA MET A 31 3.95 7.18 -13.80
C MET A 31 4.97 6.54 -12.85
N VAL A 32 5.31 5.27 -13.03
CA VAL A 32 6.30 4.56 -12.21
C VAL A 32 7.66 5.25 -12.29
N LEU A 33 8.11 5.61 -13.50
CA LEU A 33 9.39 6.28 -13.70
C LEU A 33 9.42 7.65 -13.02
N LEU A 34 8.40 8.47 -13.19
CA LEU A 34 8.33 9.80 -12.59
C LEU A 34 8.28 9.72 -11.07
N GLN A 35 7.50 8.81 -10.52
CA GLN A 35 7.41 8.62 -9.08
C GLN A 35 8.75 8.18 -8.48
N SER A 36 9.46 7.26 -9.14
CA SER A 36 10.79 6.83 -8.72
C SER A 36 11.80 7.98 -8.77
N ILE A 37 11.79 8.76 -9.86
CA ILE A 37 12.64 9.95 -9.99
C ILE A 37 12.35 10.94 -8.86
N ASP A 38 11.09 11.28 -8.60
CA ASP A 38 10.70 12.26 -7.58
C ASP A 38 11.16 11.86 -6.18
N ASN A 39 11.05 10.58 -5.84
CA ASN A 39 11.48 10.07 -4.54
C ASN A 39 13.00 10.16 -4.38
N HIS A 40 13.75 9.57 -5.31
CA HIS A 40 15.21 9.55 -5.24
C HIS A 40 15.84 10.94 -5.47
N TRP A 41 15.19 11.80 -6.26
CA TRP A 41 15.65 13.17 -6.46
C TRP A 41 15.61 13.98 -5.16
N ARG A 42 14.57 13.84 -4.35
CA ARG A 42 14.47 14.49 -3.04
C ARG A 42 15.61 14.06 -2.11
N GLU A 43 15.89 12.75 -2.05
CA GLU A 43 16.99 12.20 -1.27
C GLU A 43 18.36 12.70 -1.78
N HIS A 44 18.53 12.74 -3.09
CA HIS A 44 19.73 13.24 -3.73
C HIS A 44 19.99 14.72 -3.41
N LEU A 45 18.97 15.57 -3.46
CA LEU A 45 19.09 16.99 -3.07
C LEU A 45 19.49 17.14 -1.60
N ALA A 46 18.92 16.34 -0.70
CA ALA A 46 19.30 16.33 0.71
C ALA A 46 20.75 15.88 0.89
N ALA A 47 21.19 14.83 0.18
CA ALA A 47 22.56 14.36 0.21
C ALA A 47 23.55 15.41 -0.31
N LEU A 48 23.19 16.13 -1.40
CA LEU A 48 24.01 17.23 -1.91
C LEU A 48 24.12 18.39 -0.91
N ASP A 49 23.05 18.70 -0.20
CA ASP A 49 23.10 19.76 0.83
C ASP A 49 23.98 19.35 2.02
N HIS A 50 23.91 18.12 2.47
CA HIS A 50 24.83 17.58 3.49
C HIS A 50 26.30 17.61 3.01
N LEU A 51 26.54 17.21 1.76
CA LEU A 51 27.87 17.27 1.16
C LEU A 51 28.39 18.73 1.14
N ARG A 52 27.55 19.67 0.73
CA ARG A 52 27.87 21.11 0.68
C ARG A 52 28.23 21.67 2.05
N GLN A 53 27.49 21.29 3.11
CA GLN A 53 27.74 21.74 4.48
C GLN A 53 29.09 21.23 5.02
N GLY A 54 29.45 19.98 4.70
CA GLY A 54 30.68 19.34 5.21
C GLY A 54 31.93 19.48 4.34
N ILE A 55 31.81 19.95 3.10
CA ILE A 55 32.90 19.87 2.13
C ILE A 55 34.14 20.72 2.50
N HIS A 56 33.95 21.83 3.23
CA HIS A 56 35.03 22.71 3.66
C HIS A 56 36.00 22.00 4.62
N LEU A 57 35.55 20.98 5.36
CA LEU A 57 36.38 20.19 6.27
C LEU A 57 37.46 19.38 5.51
N ARG A 58 37.24 19.10 4.21
CA ARG A 58 38.25 18.45 3.35
C ARG A 58 39.49 19.29 3.19
N GLY A 59 39.41 20.62 3.38
CA GLY A 59 40.56 21.53 3.37
C GLY A 59 41.59 21.20 4.45
N TYR A 60 41.19 20.71 5.63
CA TYR A 60 42.11 20.30 6.69
C TYR A 60 42.96 19.08 6.28
N ALA A 61 42.47 18.25 5.36
CA ALA A 61 43.22 17.13 4.79
C ALA A 61 44.03 17.50 3.55
N GLN A 62 44.32 18.78 3.33
CA GLN A 62 45.07 19.32 2.19
C GLN A 62 44.43 19.01 0.82
N LYS A 63 43.14 18.71 0.80
CA LYS A 63 42.38 18.51 -0.44
C LYS A 63 41.70 19.79 -0.85
N GLN A 64 41.49 19.98 -2.16
CA GLN A 64 40.74 21.12 -2.67
C GLN A 64 39.24 20.89 -2.56
N PRO A 65 38.51 21.62 -1.71
CA PRO A 65 37.09 21.37 -1.46
C PRO A 65 36.23 21.41 -2.73
N LYS A 66 36.55 22.27 -3.68
CA LYS A 66 35.81 22.36 -4.96
C LYS A 66 35.93 21.11 -5.83
N GLN A 67 37.12 20.50 -5.85
CA GLN A 67 37.36 19.29 -6.66
C GLN A 67 36.71 18.08 -5.97
N GLU A 68 36.85 17.98 -4.65
CA GLU A 68 36.18 16.92 -3.87
C GLU A 68 34.67 17.01 -3.99
N TYR A 69 34.08 18.21 -3.90
CA TYR A 69 32.64 18.39 -4.10
C TYR A 69 32.19 17.90 -5.47
N LYS A 70 32.89 18.27 -6.55
CA LYS A 70 32.52 17.83 -7.90
C LYS A 70 32.57 16.30 -8.04
N ARG A 71 33.58 15.67 -7.46
CA ARG A 71 33.77 14.22 -7.52
C ARG A 71 32.65 13.52 -6.73
N GLU A 72 32.45 13.90 -5.46
CA GLU A 72 31.48 13.28 -4.59
C GLU A 72 30.04 13.55 -5.09
N ALA A 73 29.76 14.74 -5.61
CA ALA A 73 28.45 15.05 -6.22
C ALA A 73 28.18 14.21 -7.48
N PHE A 74 29.19 13.96 -8.30
CA PHE A 74 29.05 13.07 -9.46
C PHE A 74 28.82 11.61 -9.04
N GLU A 75 29.48 11.15 -8.01
CA GLU A 75 29.26 9.81 -7.44
C GLU A 75 27.82 9.68 -6.93
N LEU A 76 27.31 10.67 -6.17
CA LEU A 76 25.93 10.71 -5.71
C LEU A 76 24.92 10.71 -6.88
N PHE A 77 25.20 11.45 -7.95
CA PHE A 77 24.34 11.46 -9.12
C PHE A 77 24.34 10.12 -9.87
N SER A 78 25.48 9.48 -9.98
CA SER A 78 25.58 8.14 -10.58
C SER A 78 24.79 7.11 -9.78
N MET A 79 24.88 7.17 -8.44
CA MET A 79 24.07 6.33 -7.55
C MET A 79 22.58 6.57 -7.72
N LEU A 80 22.14 7.83 -7.86
CA LEU A 80 20.76 8.18 -8.15
C LEU A 80 20.25 7.49 -9.41
N LEU A 81 21.00 7.58 -10.50
CA LEU A 81 20.62 6.96 -11.77
C LEU A 81 20.49 5.44 -11.66
N ASP A 82 21.40 4.80 -10.93
CA ASP A 82 21.36 3.35 -10.74
C ASP A 82 20.20 2.93 -9.83
N LEU A 83 19.88 3.70 -8.78
CA LEU A 83 18.72 3.46 -7.93
C LEU A 83 17.42 3.55 -8.74
N VAL A 84 17.23 4.62 -9.52
CA VAL A 84 16.03 4.78 -10.36
C VAL A 84 15.90 3.63 -11.36
N LYS A 85 16.97 3.26 -12.07
CA LYS A 85 16.94 2.13 -13.01
C LYS A 85 16.53 0.84 -12.32
N ASN A 86 17.15 0.53 -11.18
CA ASN A 86 16.89 -0.70 -10.45
C ASN A 86 15.46 -0.74 -9.91
N GLU A 87 14.97 0.36 -9.33
CA GLU A 87 13.61 0.43 -8.79
C GLU A 87 12.55 0.30 -9.88
N VAL A 88 12.69 1.05 -10.98
CA VAL A 88 11.76 0.99 -12.11
C VAL A 88 11.73 -0.41 -12.72
N THR A 89 12.91 -0.99 -12.98
CA THR A 89 13.00 -2.35 -13.53
C THR A 89 12.35 -3.36 -12.58
N ARG A 90 12.66 -3.28 -11.29
CA ARG A 90 12.08 -4.16 -10.27
C ARG A 90 10.57 -4.03 -10.23
N THR A 91 10.04 -2.80 -10.19
CA THR A 91 8.60 -2.54 -10.14
C THR A 91 7.89 -3.10 -11.37
N LEU A 92 8.40 -2.82 -12.57
CA LEU A 92 7.81 -3.31 -13.82
C LEU A 92 7.85 -4.83 -13.93
N MET A 93 8.90 -5.47 -13.42
CA MET A 93 9.02 -6.93 -13.43
C MET A 93 8.15 -7.61 -12.36
N THR A 94 7.99 -6.96 -11.19
CA THR A 94 7.24 -7.55 -10.07
C THR A 94 5.73 -7.33 -10.15
N VAL A 95 5.29 -6.22 -10.80
CA VAL A 95 3.87 -5.92 -10.92
C VAL A 95 3.13 -7.06 -11.61
N GLN A 96 2.06 -7.52 -10.96
CA GLN A 96 1.13 -8.49 -11.52
C GLN A 96 -0.06 -7.73 -12.08
N ILE A 97 -0.33 -7.95 -13.35
CA ILE A 97 -1.46 -7.33 -14.03
C ILE A 97 -2.58 -8.36 -13.98
N GLN A 98 -3.65 -8.01 -13.29
CA GLN A 98 -4.87 -8.81 -13.27
C GLN A 98 -5.84 -8.26 -14.30
N THR A 99 -6.48 -9.13 -15.03
CA THR A 99 -7.59 -8.73 -15.88
C THR A 99 -8.80 -8.38 -15.01
N ARG A 100 -9.70 -7.56 -15.54
CA ARG A 100 -10.92 -7.19 -14.81
C ARG A 100 -11.74 -8.41 -14.40
N GLU A 101 -11.78 -9.42 -15.26
CA GLU A 101 -12.48 -10.68 -15.00
C GLU A 101 -11.86 -11.46 -13.83
N GLU A 102 -10.53 -11.50 -13.74
CA GLU A 102 -9.82 -12.12 -12.61
C GLU A 102 -10.05 -11.36 -11.30
N ALA A 103 -10.09 -10.02 -11.37
CA ALA A 103 -10.38 -9.19 -10.21
C ALA A 103 -11.83 -9.39 -9.72
N ASP A 104 -12.79 -9.44 -10.63
CA ASP A 104 -14.21 -9.69 -10.31
C ASP A 104 -14.41 -11.10 -9.73
N GLN A 105 -13.73 -12.13 -10.27
CA GLN A 105 -13.76 -13.47 -9.71
C GLN A 105 -13.11 -13.54 -8.32
N ALA A 106 -12.00 -12.85 -8.10
CA ALA A 106 -11.38 -12.79 -6.79
C ALA A 106 -12.27 -12.08 -5.75
N ALA A 107 -12.97 -11.02 -6.16
CA ALA A 107 -13.95 -10.32 -5.32
C ALA A 107 -15.11 -11.25 -4.93
N GLN A 108 -15.68 -11.99 -5.89
CA GLN A 108 -16.75 -12.97 -5.63
C GLN A 108 -16.30 -14.08 -4.66
N GLN A 109 -15.08 -14.61 -4.84
CA GLN A 109 -14.53 -15.61 -3.92
C GLN A 109 -14.31 -15.08 -2.52
N LEU A 110 -13.97 -13.80 -2.36
CA LEU A 110 -13.85 -13.16 -1.05
C LEU A 110 -15.22 -12.97 -0.40
N GLU A 111 -16.24 -12.58 -1.15
CA GLU A 111 -17.63 -12.49 -0.68
C GLU A 111 -18.14 -13.85 -0.24
N GLU A 112 -17.99 -14.90 -1.05
CA GLU A 112 -18.38 -16.27 -0.70
C GLU A 112 -17.65 -16.77 0.57
N ARG A 113 -16.37 -16.42 0.73
CA ARG A 113 -15.64 -16.77 1.97
C ARG A 113 -16.15 -15.98 3.16
N ALA A 114 -16.50 -14.70 2.98
CA ALA A 114 -17.07 -13.89 4.06
C ALA A 114 -18.44 -14.40 4.51
N GLU A 115 -19.28 -14.85 3.58
CA GLU A 115 -20.58 -15.46 3.88
C GLU A 115 -20.44 -16.83 4.58
N ASN A 116 -19.37 -17.59 4.27
CA ASN A 116 -19.10 -18.91 4.86
C ASN A 116 -18.30 -18.86 6.18
N ILE A 117 -18.05 -17.68 6.75
CA ILE A 117 -17.44 -17.58 8.08
C ILE A 117 -18.44 -18.00 9.14
N SER A 118 -18.41 -19.26 9.53
CA SER A 118 -19.33 -19.86 10.50
C SER A 118 -18.82 -19.92 11.93
N ASN A 119 -17.56 -19.50 12.20
CA ASN A 119 -16.92 -19.60 13.51
C ASN A 119 -16.56 -18.24 14.12
N VAL A 120 -17.41 -17.24 13.91
CA VAL A 120 -17.22 -15.92 14.54
C VAL A 120 -17.63 -16.01 16.00
N THR A 121 -16.68 -15.88 16.91
CA THR A 121 -16.89 -15.81 18.35
C THR A 121 -16.94 -14.34 18.76
N TYR A 122 -18.06 -13.88 19.27
CA TYR A 122 -18.18 -12.53 19.83
C TYR A 122 -17.87 -12.57 21.32
N THR A 123 -16.93 -11.74 21.75
CA THR A 123 -16.63 -11.51 23.15
C THR A 123 -17.10 -10.13 23.55
N ALA A 124 -18.03 -10.02 24.47
CA ALA A 124 -18.45 -8.74 25.02
C ALA A 124 -18.11 -8.70 26.53
N PRO A 125 -17.59 -7.60 27.06
CA PRO A 125 -17.41 -7.42 28.50
C PRO A 125 -18.79 -7.23 29.17
N THR A 126 -19.04 -7.97 30.22
CA THR A 126 -20.21 -7.75 31.11
C THR A 126 -19.95 -6.57 32.04
N GLU A 127 -21.00 -6.01 32.65
CA GLU A 127 -20.88 -4.91 33.63
C GLU A 127 -20.03 -5.30 34.86
N THR A 128 -19.82 -6.60 35.09
CA THR A 128 -18.97 -7.13 36.18
C THR A 128 -17.52 -7.36 35.77
N GLY A 129 -17.16 -7.10 34.50
CA GLY A 129 -15.78 -7.29 34.00
C GLY A 129 -15.42 -8.73 33.61
N GLU A 130 -16.37 -9.65 33.67
CA GLU A 130 -16.18 -11.00 33.15
C GLU A 130 -16.47 -11.05 31.64
N VAL A 131 -15.72 -11.88 30.89
CA VAL A 131 -15.86 -12.01 29.44
C VAL A 131 -16.82 -13.15 29.13
N GLU A 132 -18.04 -12.83 28.68
CA GLU A 132 -18.93 -13.84 28.12
C GLU A 132 -18.63 -14.08 26.63
N THR A 133 -18.42 -15.35 26.29
CA THR A 133 -18.14 -15.81 24.94
C THR A 133 -19.40 -16.47 24.39
N THR A 134 -20.07 -15.84 23.43
CA THR A 134 -21.22 -16.43 22.75
C THR A 134 -20.79 -17.05 21.41
N VAL A 135 -21.08 -18.31 21.21
CA VAL A 135 -20.58 -19.15 20.09
C VAL A 135 -21.59 -19.26 18.93
N ASP A 136 -22.70 -18.54 18.94
CA ASP A 136 -23.72 -18.68 17.91
C ASP A 136 -24.01 -17.36 17.18
N ALA A 137 -23.38 -17.21 16.00
CA ALA A 137 -23.64 -16.11 15.07
C ALA A 137 -25.08 -16.08 14.52
N ASN A 138 -25.79 -17.21 14.54
CA ASN A 138 -27.15 -17.30 13.99
C ASN A 138 -28.24 -16.80 14.94
N THR A 139 -27.96 -16.67 16.24
CA THR A 139 -28.94 -16.19 17.23
C THR A 139 -28.88 -14.67 17.42
N VAL A 140 -27.73 -14.04 17.14
CA VAL A 140 -27.58 -12.57 17.34
C VAL A 140 -28.12 -11.77 16.15
N ALA A 141 -28.01 -12.28 14.93
CA ALA A 141 -28.57 -11.63 13.74
C ALA A 141 -30.11 -11.64 13.70
N ALA A 142 -30.75 -12.60 14.40
CA ALA A 142 -32.22 -12.67 14.49
C ALA A 142 -32.81 -11.80 15.62
N ALA A 143 -31.98 -11.26 16.53
CA ALA A 143 -32.47 -10.60 17.74
C ALA A 143 -32.55 -9.05 17.63
N VAL A 144 -31.98 -8.45 16.61
CA VAL A 144 -32.06 -6.98 16.44
C VAL A 144 -32.55 -6.65 15.02
N PRO A 145 -33.85 -6.50 14.81
CA PRO A 145 -34.34 -5.94 13.55
C PRO A 145 -33.69 -4.55 13.35
N PRO A 146 -33.46 -4.11 12.10
CA PRO A 146 -32.92 -2.80 11.82
C PRO A 146 -33.82 -1.72 12.35
N VAL A 147 -33.50 -1.21 13.54
CA VAL A 147 -34.35 -0.24 14.26
C VAL A 147 -33.94 1.15 13.78
N GLY A 148 -34.89 1.87 13.19
CA GLY A 148 -34.67 3.26 12.80
C GLY A 148 -34.47 4.14 14.02
N ARG A 149 -33.70 5.23 13.87
CA ARG A 149 -33.36 6.17 14.96
C ARG A 149 -34.57 6.68 15.74
N ASN A 150 -35.73 6.76 15.09
CA ASN A 150 -37.02 7.25 15.67
C ASN A 150 -37.95 6.14 16.13
N ASP A 151 -37.65 4.87 15.88
CA ASP A 151 -38.51 3.74 16.24
C ASP A 151 -38.45 3.45 17.75
N PRO A 152 -39.47 2.77 18.30
CA PRO A 152 -39.45 2.38 19.70
C PRO A 152 -38.31 1.44 19.98
N CYS A 153 -37.61 1.65 21.11
CA CYS A 153 -36.47 0.84 21.46
C CYS A 153 -36.89 -0.62 21.75
N PRO A 154 -36.22 -1.62 21.18
CA PRO A 154 -36.55 -3.03 21.36
C PRO A 154 -36.37 -3.54 22.81
N CYS A 155 -35.73 -2.76 23.69
CA CYS A 155 -35.61 -3.10 25.11
C CYS A 155 -36.92 -2.97 25.91
N GLY A 156 -38.04 -2.57 25.31
CA GLY A 156 -39.35 -2.44 26.00
C GLY A 156 -39.49 -1.18 26.86
N SER A 157 -38.53 -0.25 26.83
CA SER A 157 -38.58 0.97 27.66
C SER A 157 -39.62 2.02 27.22
N GLY A 158 -40.30 1.82 26.10
CA GLY A 158 -41.25 2.78 25.53
C GLY A 158 -40.62 4.06 24.99
N LYS A 159 -39.31 4.22 25.06
CA LYS A 159 -38.56 5.39 24.52
C LYS A 159 -38.12 5.13 23.09
N LYS A 160 -37.97 6.20 22.30
CA LYS A 160 -37.39 6.10 20.96
C LYS A 160 -35.92 5.65 21.05
N TYR A 161 -35.43 4.86 20.08
CA TYR A 161 -34.09 4.29 20.06
C TYR A 161 -32.99 5.34 20.31
N LYS A 162 -33.09 6.53 19.70
CA LYS A 162 -32.17 7.66 19.89
C LYS A 162 -32.06 8.21 21.32
N HIS A 163 -33.07 7.97 22.14
CA HIS A 163 -33.15 8.43 23.54
C HIS A 163 -32.90 7.29 24.55
N CYS A 164 -32.61 6.08 24.05
CA CYS A 164 -32.31 4.90 24.85
C CYS A 164 -30.95 4.32 24.45
N HIS A 165 -30.93 3.21 23.71
CA HIS A 165 -29.70 2.53 23.34
C HIS A 165 -28.92 3.19 22.17
N GLY A 166 -29.56 4.06 21.40
CA GLY A 166 -28.95 4.85 20.33
C GLY A 166 -28.50 6.26 20.75
N LYS A 167 -28.35 6.52 22.06
CA LYS A 167 -27.86 7.81 22.58
C LYS A 167 -26.33 7.83 22.43
N LEU A 168 -25.82 8.66 21.51
CA LEU A 168 -24.42 8.99 21.42
C LEU A 168 -24.06 9.91 22.60
N SER A 169 -23.21 9.45 23.48
CA SER A 169 -22.61 10.23 24.57
C SER A 169 -21.51 11.11 24.04
#